data_07384919df941ca4e3b55cede76fb60f
#
_entry.id   07384919df941ca4e3b55cede76fb60f
#
_cell.length_a   1.000
_cell.length_b   1.000
_cell.length_c   1.000
_cell.angle_alpha   90.00
_cell.angle_beta   90.00
_cell.angle_gamma   90.00
#
_symmetry.space_group_name_H-M   'P 1'
#
loop_
_entity.id
_entity.type
_entity.pdbx_description
1 polymer ?
#
loop_
_entity_poly.entity_id
_entity_poly.type
_entity_poly.pdbx_seq_one_letter_code
_entity_poly.pdbx_strand_id
1 'polypeptide(L)'
;MSLRIGVAGLGRGMGHVRVFANHAECELAAVCDLQPGKAAAVADEFDVPQSFDNYSDLCRADIDAIVVATPLPVHVPNAVEAMDHGKHVFSEVPAANSLDQAAELATAVRQSGLKYMFAENMCYFAYIQTYEDLVKRGEIGAPIYLEAEYIHDCRDLMHDRFDGITPGSETGTNWRAVMPPIHYCTHDLGPALEIMDTRVTTACGMNTGSNVDTDLGAIDLEVGLFTTASGRVIKILVGFSVARQPSMHWMVIYGTEGYIEGPRSGRPGPHHMWTECIPNLTAPIEIPVGSSHSSAPPEATPGGPGTSAYYMC
;
A
#
# COMPACT_ATOMS: atom_id res chain seq x y z
N MET A 1 2.39 9.53 -26.99
CA MET A 1 1.26 10.28 -26.40
C MET A 1 1.42 10.15 -24.91
N SER A 2 1.38 11.24 -24.18
CA SER A 2 1.39 11.23 -22.70
C SER A 2 0.06 10.71 -22.19
N LEU A 3 0.06 9.89 -21.12
CA LEU A 3 -1.17 9.45 -20.45
C LEU A 3 -1.76 10.60 -19.65
N ARG A 4 -3.05 10.85 -19.83
CA ARG A 4 -3.80 11.90 -19.11
C ARG A 4 -4.41 11.33 -17.84
N ILE A 5 -3.94 11.81 -16.70
CA ILE A 5 -4.26 11.24 -15.38
C ILE A 5 -5.18 12.19 -14.61
N GLY A 6 -6.22 11.61 -14.01
CA GLY A 6 -7.04 12.27 -12.98
C GLY A 6 -6.72 11.71 -11.60
N VAL A 7 -6.66 12.55 -10.56
CA VAL A 7 -6.44 12.12 -9.17
C VAL A 7 -7.65 12.46 -8.32
N ALA A 8 -8.26 11.45 -7.68
CA ALA A 8 -9.39 11.57 -6.78
C ALA A 8 -9.00 11.31 -5.33
N GLY A 9 -9.42 12.22 -4.42
CA GLY A 9 -9.10 12.14 -2.99
C GLY A 9 -7.77 12.79 -2.65
N LEU A 10 -7.75 14.09 -2.52
CA LEU A 10 -6.56 14.95 -2.34
C LEU A 10 -6.04 15.00 -0.88
N GLY A 11 -6.38 14.03 -0.05
CA GLY A 11 -5.66 13.74 1.18
C GLY A 11 -4.42 12.90 0.86
N ARG A 12 -4.59 11.60 0.74
CA ARG A 12 -3.53 10.66 0.35
C ARG A 12 -3.03 10.90 -1.07
N GLY A 13 -3.96 11.24 -1.99
CA GLY A 13 -3.66 11.50 -3.40
C GLY A 13 -2.69 12.64 -3.68
N MET A 14 -2.41 13.53 -2.71
CA MET A 14 -1.39 14.58 -2.88
C MET A 14 0.01 14.03 -3.17
N GLY A 15 0.31 12.81 -2.70
CA GLY A 15 1.54 12.10 -3.09
C GLY A 15 1.57 11.85 -4.61
N HIS A 16 0.48 11.36 -5.15
CA HIS A 16 0.35 11.06 -6.58
C HIS A 16 0.29 12.33 -7.45
N VAL A 17 -0.39 13.39 -6.97
CA VAL A 17 -0.39 14.70 -7.63
C VAL A 17 1.04 15.17 -7.89
N ARG A 18 1.90 15.13 -6.86
CA ARG A 18 3.31 15.55 -7.00
C ARG A 18 4.11 14.68 -7.97
N VAL A 19 3.83 13.37 -8.01
CA VAL A 19 4.48 12.46 -8.96
C VAL A 19 4.04 12.78 -10.38
N PHE A 20 2.73 12.77 -10.65
CA PHE A 20 2.22 12.93 -12.01
C PHE A 20 2.41 14.34 -12.57
N ALA A 21 2.46 15.37 -11.74
CA ALA A 21 2.81 16.72 -12.18
C ALA A 21 4.23 16.83 -12.72
N ASN A 22 5.13 15.90 -12.38
CA ASN A 22 6.53 15.91 -12.79
C ASN A 22 6.93 14.70 -13.65
N HIS A 23 6.02 13.78 -13.94
CA HIS A 23 6.33 12.55 -14.67
C HIS A 23 6.36 12.79 -16.18
N ALA A 24 7.48 12.47 -16.83
CA ALA A 24 7.71 12.81 -18.24
C ALA A 24 6.74 12.13 -19.23
N GLU A 25 6.16 10.99 -18.88
CA GLU A 25 5.26 10.23 -19.73
C GLU A 25 3.77 10.46 -19.40
N CYS A 26 3.45 11.26 -18.37
CA CYS A 26 2.11 11.53 -17.91
C CYS A 26 1.79 13.04 -17.96
N GLU A 27 0.51 13.36 -18.08
CA GLU A 27 -0.07 14.68 -17.90
C GLU A 27 -1.06 14.61 -16.73
N LEU A 28 -0.84 15.36 -15.67
CA LEU A 28 -1.83 15.54 -14.61
C LEU A 28 -2.93 16.46 -15.15
N ALA A 29 -3.98 15.86 -15.71
CA ALA A 29 -5.02 16.56 -16.44
C ALA A 29 -6.22 16.97 -15.59
N ALA A 30 -6.45 16.30 -14.45
CA ALA A 30 -7.59 16.59 -13.58
C ALA A 30 -7.33 16.22 -12.11
N VAL A 31 -7.96 16.93 -11.18
CA VAL A 31 -8.00 16.61 -9.76
C VAL A 31 -9.43 16.69 -9.22
N CYS A 32 -9.75 15.85 -8.22
CA CYS A 32 -11.08 15.79 -7.61
C CYS A 32 -11.01 15.58 -6.10
N ASP A 33 -11.79 16.35 -5.35
CA ASP A 33 -12.00 16.14 -3.91
C ASP A 33 -13.39 16.65 -3.53
N LEU A 34 -14.12 15.91 -2.69
CA LEU A 34 -15.46 16.29 -2.24
C LEU A 34 -15.47 17.52 -1.32
N GLN A 35 -14.31 17.85 -0.72
CA GLN A 35 -14.20 19.03 0.14
C GLN A 35 -14.25 20.30 -0.72
N PRO A 36 -15.23 21.21 -0.49
CA PRO A 36 -15.40 22.40 -1.31
C PRO A 36 -14.11 23.24 -1.42
N GLY A 37 -13.75 23.60 -2.65
CA GLY A 37 -12.60 24.45 -2.95
C GLY A 37 -11.23 23.77 -2.89
N LYS A 38 -11.12 22.54 -2.36
CA LYS A 38 -9.84 21.86 -2.23
C LYS A 38 -9.28 21.43 -3.59
N ALA A 39 -10.12 20.89 -4.46
CA ALA A 39 -9.70 20.52 -5.81
C ALA A 39 -9.24 21.75 -6.61
N ALA A 40 -9.97 22.87 -6.52
CA ALA A 40 -9.58 24.12 -7.18
C ALA A 40 -8.23 24.65 -6.67
N ALA A 41 -8.00 24.64 -5.36
CA ALA A 41 -6.74 25.12 -4.78
C ALA A 41 -5.54 24.25 -5.23
N VAL A 42 -5.72 22.92 -5.31
CA VAL A 42 -4.66 22.02 -5.81
C VAL A 42 -4.45 22.23 -7.31
N ALA A 43 -5.50 22.42 -8.08
CA ALA A 43 -5.39 22.72 -9.52
C ALA A 43 -4.59 24.01 -9.76
N ASP A 44 -4.84 25.05 -8.99
CA ASP A 44 -4.11 26.32 -9.05
C ASP A 44 -2.62 26.14 -8.64
N GLU A 45 -2.33 25.33 -7.62
CA GLU A 45 -0.97 25.10 -7.13
C GLU A 45 -0.11 24.32 -8.13
N PHE A 46 -0.68 23.38 -8.87
CA PHE A 46 0.02 22.46 -9.77
C PHE A 46 -0.25 22.70 -11.26
N ASP A 47 -0.89 23.80 -11.61
CA ASP A 47 -1.29 24.17 -13.00
C ASP A 47 -2.12 23.07 -13.68
N VAL A 48 -3.04 22.41 -12.93
CA VAL A 48 -3.90 21.33 -13.45
C VAL A 48 -5.08 21.92 -14.23
N PRO A 49 -5.34 21.50 -15.47
CA PRO A 49 -6.36 22.12 -16.31
C PRO A 49 -7.80 21.99 -15.79
N GLN A 50 -8.10 20.93 -15.05
CA GLN A 50 -9.46 20.65 -14.61
C GLN A 50 -9.51 20.28 -13.13
N SER A 51 -10.52 20.79 -12.42
CA SER A 51 -10.81 20.46 -11.03
C SER A 51 -12.30 20.14 -10.86
N PHE A 52 -12.60 19.14 -10.04
CA PHE A 52 -13.96 18.66 -9.80
C PHE A 52 -14.20 18.49 -8.29
N ASP A 53 -15.41 18.78 -7.84
CA ASP A 53 -15.92 18.48 -6.50
C ASP A 53 -16.88 17.28 -6.48
N ASN A 54 -17.03 16.62 -7.62
CA ASN A 54 -17.84 15.42 -7.84
C ASN A 54 -17.10 14.37 -8.62
N TYR A 55 -17.07 13.14 -8.11
CA TYR A 55 -16.32 12.03 -8.71
C TYR A 55 -16.85 11.62 -10.09
N SER A 56 -18.18 11.59 -10.26
CA SER A 56 -18.79 11.23 -11.56
C SER A 56 -18.45 12.24 -12.66
N ASP A 57 -18.21 13.50 -12.33
CA ASP A 57 -17.77 14.51 -13.31
C ASP A 57 -16.31 14.28 -13.71
N LEU A 58 -15.44 13.89 -12.76
CA LEU A 58 -14.09 13.43 -13.08
C LEU A 58 -14.11 12.22 -14.01
N CYS A 59 -14.98 11.23 -13.78
CA CYS A 59 -15.10 10.05 -14.66
C CYS A 59 -15.48 10.41 -16.11
N ARG A 60 -16.22 11.50 -16.31
CA ARG A 60 -16.63 11.99 -17.65
C ARG A 60 -15.56 12.85 -18.33
N ALA A 61 -14.53 13.27 -17.60
CA ALA A 61 -13.48 14.12 -18.14
C ALA A 61 -12.69 13.39 -19.25
N ASP A 62 -12.03 14.18 -20.09
CA ASP A 62 -11.14 13.66 -21.15
C ASP A 62 -9.77 13.29 -20.54
N ILE A 63 -9.72 12.13 -19.91
CA ILE A 63 -8.56 11.53 -19.26
C ILE A 63 -8.49 10.03 -19.57
N ASP A 64 -7.32 9.41 -19.45
CA ASP A 64 -7.10 8.00 -19.75
C ASP A 64 -7.25 7.12 -18.51
N ALA A 65 -6.80 7.63 -17.33
CA ALA A 65 -6.79 6.87 -16.09
C ALA A 65 -7.15 7.74 -14.89
N ILE A 66 -7.67 7.08 -13.85
CA ILE A 66 -7.97 7.70 -12.57
C ILE A 66 -7.18 7.04 -11.44
N VAL A 67 -6.50 7.86 -10.66
CA VAL A 67 -5.94 7.47 -9.36
C VAL A 67 -7.06 7.57 -8.33
N VAL A 68 -7.45 6.44 -7.75
CA VAL A 68 -8.43 6.35 -6.67
C VAL A 68 -7.69 6.35 -5.34
N ALA A 69 -7.62 7.53 -4.69
CA ALA A 69 -7.02 7.74 -3.37
C ALA A 69 -8.04 8.27 -2.35
N THR A 70 -9.29 7.92 -2.57
CA THR A 70 -10.45 8.23 -1.72
C THR A 70 -10.43 7.37 -0.44
N PRO A 71 -11.34 7.56 0.53
CA PRO A 71 -11.47 6.65 1.66
C PRO A 71 -11.81 5.21 1.23
N LEU A 72 -11.26 4.21 1.93
CA LEU A 72 -11.36 2.79 1.61
C LEU A 72 -12.79 2.28 1.29
N PRO A 73 -13.85 2.67 2.03
CA PRO A 73 -15.20 2.15 1.74
C PRO A 73 -15.69 2.40 0.31
N VAL A 74 -15.16 3.41 -0.36
CA VAL A 74 -15.55 3.79 -1.72
C VAL A 74 -14.51 3.49 -2.80
N HIS A 75 -13.40 2.78 -2.47
CA HIS A 75 -12.41 2.40 -3.48
C HIS A 75 -13.02 1.58 -4.62
N VAL A 76 -13.77 0.54 -4.29
CA VAL A 76 -14.38 -0.33 -5.31
C VAL A 76 -15.50 0.37 -6.07
N PRO A 77 -16.49 1.03 -5.44
CA PRO A 77 -17.46 1.82 -6.16
C PRO A 77 -16.82 2.83 -7.13
N ASN A 78 -15.81 3.55 -6.69
CA ASN A 78 -15.11 4.52 -7.55
C ASN A 78 -14.35 3.83 -8.70
N ALA A 79 -13.67 2.73 -8.43
CA ALA A 79 -12.97 1.97 -9.46
C ALA A 79 -13.92 1.41 -10.53
N VAL A 80 -15.07 0.90 -10.10
CA VAL A 80 -16.10 0.38 -11.02
C VAL A 80 -16.67 1.51 -11.87
N GLU A 81 -17.07 2.64 -11.26
CA GLU A 81 -17.56 3.81 -11.99
C GLU A 81 -16.55 4.34 -13.00
N ALA A 82 -15.26 4.41 -12.63
CA ALA A 82 -14.20 4.82 -13.56
C ALA A 82 -14.11 3.87 -14.76
N MET A 83 -14.15 2.56 -14.54
CA MET A 83 -14.12 1.56 -15.60
C MET A 83 -15.37 1.60 -16.49
N ASP A 84 -16.55 1.87 -15.94
CA ASP A 84 -17.80 2.05 -16.69
C ASP A 84 -17.73 3.26 -17.64
N HIS A 85 -16.89 4.25 -17.30
CA HIS A 85 -16.59 5.41 -18.16
C HIS A 85 -15.34 5.20 -19.04
N GLY A 86 -14.83 3.97 -19.14
CA GLY A 86 -13.70 3.63 -20.01
C GLY A 86 -12.33 4.08 -19.49
N LYS A 87 -12.20 4.37 -18.18
CA LYS A 87 -10.93 4.81 -17.58
C LYS A 87 -10.17 3.63 -16.99
N HIS A 88 -8.86 3.60 -17.21
CA HIS A 88 -7.97 2.76 -16.43
C HIS A 88 -7.94 3.21 -14.97
N VAL A 89 -7.63 2.31 -14.05
CA VAL A 89 -7.66 2.59 -12.62
C VAL A 89 -6.32 2.27 -11.98
N PHE A 90 -5.82 3.21 -11.19
CA PHE A 90 -4.72 3.04 -10.25
C PHE A 90 -5.29 3.30 -8.85
N SER A 91 -5.43 2.26 -8.02
CA SER A 91 -6.13 2.38 -6.75
C SER A 91 -5.18 2.23 -5.56
N GLU A 92 -5.28 3.17 -4.62
CA GLU A 92 -4.63 3.10 -3.32
C GLU A 92 -5.09 1.87 -2.54
N VAL A 93 -4.26 1.48 -1.61
CA VAL A 93 -4.44 0.34 -0.71
C VAL A 93 -5.38 0.68 0.47
N PRO A 94 -6.13 -0.30 0.98
CA PRO A 94 -6.43 -1.63 0.42
C PRO A 94 -7.35 -1.57 -0.81
N ALA A 95 -7.34 -2.60 -1.64
CA ALA A 95 -8.14 -2.63 -2.87
C ALA A 95 -9.66 -2.62 -2.61
N ALA A 96 -10.11 -3.28 -1.54
CA ALA A 96 -11.51 -3.46 -1.22
C ALA A 96 -11.75 -3.49 0.30
N ASN A 97 -12.94 -3.09 0.72
CA ASN A 97 -13.35 -3.05 2.12
C ASN A 97 -14.08 -4.35 2.59
N SER A 98 -14.37 -5.26 1.66
CA SER A 98 -15.02 -6.54 1.96
C SER A 98 -14.72 -7.57 0.87
N LEU A 99 -15.01 -8.85 1.15
CA LEU A 99 -14.90 -9.92 0.16
C LEU A 99 -15.86 -9.74 -1.01
N ASP A 100 -17.06 -9.24 -0.76
CA ASP A 100 -18.05 -8.95 -1.81
C ASP A 100 -17.53 -7.85 -2.74
N GLN A 101 -17.01 -6.76 -2.18
CA GLN A 101 -16.36 -5.72 -2.98
C GLN A 101 -15.14 -6.26 -3.76
N ALA A 102 -14.33 -7.12 -3.17
CA ALA A 102 -13.21 -7.74 -3.88
C ALA A 102 -13.66 -8.59 -5.07
N ALA A 103 -14.76 -9.35 -4.91
CA ALA A 103 -15.36 -10.13 -5.99
C ALA A 103 -15.99 -9.23 -7.08
N GLU A 104 -16.64 -8.14 -6.70
CA GLU A 104 -17.17 -7.11 -7.60
C GLU A 104 -16.06 -6.49 -8.44
N LEU A 105 -15.00 -6.00 -7.79
CA LEU A 105 -13.84 -5.41 -8.45
C LEU A 105 -13.20 -6.37 -9.44
N ALA A 106 -12.93 -7.61 -9.02
CA ALA A 106 -12.35 -8.62 -9.88
C ALA A 106 -13.24 -8.94 -11.11
N THR A 107 -14.56 -8.82 -10.96
CA THR A 107 -15.52 -9.00 -12.03
C THR A 107 -15.51 -7.81 -12.99
N ALA A 108 -15.55 -6.59 -12.47
CA ALA A 108 -15.50 -5.36 -13.26
C ALA A 108 -14.21 -5.26 -14.09
N VAL A 109 -13.06 -5.57 -13.50
CA VAL A 109 -11.77 -5.59 -14.23
C VAL A 109 -11.80 -6.58 -15.39
N ARG A 110 -12.32 -7.81 -15.18
CA ARG A 110 -12.42 -8.81 -16.26
C ARG A 110 -13.39 -8.40 -17.37
N GLN A 111 -14.48 -7.75 -17.02
CA GLN A 111 -15.55 -7.37 -17.98
C GLN A 111 -15.18 -6.13 -18.78
N SER A 112 -14.55 -5.13 -18.15
CA SER A 112 -14.16 -3.90 -18.81
C SER A 112 -13.00 -4.09 -19.79
N GLY A 113 -12.11 -5.05 -19.56
CA GLY A 113 -10.85 -5.21 -20.30
C GLY A 113 -9.85 -4.08 -20.06
N LEU A 114 -10.16 -3.16 -19.14
CA LEU A 114 -9.27 -2.05 -18.76
C LEU A 114 -8.18 -2.52 -17.81
N LYS A 115 -7.16 -1.69 -17.63
CA LYS A 115 -6.10 -1.93 -16.65
C LYS A 115 -6.57 -1.47 -15.28
N TYR A 116 -6.35 -2.31 -14.28
CA TYR A 116 -6.45 -1.98 -12.87
C TYR A 116 -5.10 -2.26 -12.22
N MET A 117 -4.51 -1.25 -11.61
CA MET A 117 -3.29 -1.40 -10.83
C MET A 117 -3.61 -1.22 -9.35
N PHE A 118 -3.26 -2.21 -8.56
CA PHE A 118 -3.26 -2.14 -7.12
C PHE A 118 -1.96 -1.50 -6.65
N ALA A 119 -2.06 -0.32 -6.04
CA ALA A 119 -0.93 0.55 -5.74
C ALA A 119 -0.18 0.13 -4.45
N GLU A 120 0.29 -1.12 -4.39
CA GLU A 120 1.07 -1.62 -3.26
C GLU A 120 2.52 -1.15 -3.33
N ASN A 121 2.78 0.00 -2.73
CA ASN A 121 4.06 0.67 -2.80
C ASN A 121 5.20 -0.06 -2.07
N MET A 122 4.89 -0.94 -1.12
CA MET A 122 5.92 -1.66 -0.36
C MET A 122 6.74 -2.60 -1.25
N CYS A 123 6.16 -3.15 -2.31
CA CYS A 123 6.87 -3.97 -3.30
C CYS A 123 8.05 -3.22 -3.94
N TYR A 124 8.01 -1.89 -3.97
CA TYR A 124 9.04 -1.03 -4.59
C TYR A 124 10.03 -0.44 -3.57
N PHE A 125 9.97 -0.84 -2.30
CA PHE A 125 10.95 -0.39 -1.33
C PHE A 125 12.30 -1.06 -1.57
N ALA A 126 13.38 -0.28 -1.46
CA ALA A 126 14.73 -0.75 -1.78
C ALA A 126 15.14 -2.02 -1.01
N TYR A 127 14.73 -2.15 0.26
CA TYR A 127 15.04 -3.36 1.03
C TYR A 127 14.22 -4.57 0.56
N ILE A 128 12.97 -4.40 0.14
CA ILE A 128 12.13 -5.46 -0.42
C ILE A 128 12.74 -5.96 -1.73
N GLN A 129 13.11 -5.05 -2.62
CA GLN A 129 13.77 -5.38 -3.88
C GLN A 129 15.10 -6.10 -3.65
N THR A 130 15.86 -5.70 -2.61
CA THR A 130 17.10 -6.39 -2.21
C THR A 130 16.80 -7.81 -1.72
N TYR A 131 15.77 -8.01 -0.90
CA TYR A 131 15.39 -9.33 -0.40
C TYR A 131 14.92 -10.24 -1.53
N GLU A 132 14.10 -9.72 -2.44
CA GLU A 132 13.66 -10.45 -3.62
C GLU A 132 14.83 -10.91 -4.47
N ASP A 133 15.80 -10.04 -4.73
CA ASP A 133 17.03 -10.33 -5.46
C ASP A 133 17.87 -11.43 -4.79
N LEU A 134 18.05 -11.38 -3.47
CA LEU A 134 18.80 -12.37 -2.71
C LEU A 134 18.10 -13.74 -2.75
N VAL A 135 16.78 -13.76 -2.60
CA VAL A 135 15.98 -14.99 -2.69
C VAL A 135 16.02 -15.57 -4.11
N LYS A 136 15.87 -14.74 -5.14
CA LYS A 136 15.99 -15.18 -6.56
C LYS A 136 17.36 -15.75 -6.91
N ARG A 137 18.43 -15.26 -6.28
CA ARG A 137 19.78 -15.79 -6.43
C ARG A 137 20.03 -17.08 -5.63
N GLY A 138 19.07 -17.47 -4.77
CA GLY A 138 19.19 -18.67 -3.95
C GLY A 138 20.10 -18.52 -2.73
N GLU A 139 20.40 -17.29 -2.30
CA GLU A 139 21.34 -17.01 -1.20
C GLU A 139 20.93 -17.62 0.15
N ILE A 140 19.65 -17.90 0.33
CA ILE A 140 19.10 -18.57 1.53
C ILE A 140 18.40 -19.89 1.19
N GLY A 141 18.64 -20.44 -0.01
CA GLY A 141 17.91 -21.59 -0.53
C GLY A 141 16.45 -21.23 -0.86
N ALA A 142 15.55 -22.21 -0.85
CA ALA A 142 14.12 -21.98 -1.12
C ALA A 142 13.44 -21.36 0.11
N PRO A 143 12.72 -20.24 -0.02
CA PRO A 143 11.99 -19.66 1.10
C PRO A 143 10.88 -20.60 1.57
N ILE A 144 10.75 -20.80 2.89
CA ILE A 144 9.77 -21.71 3.51
C ILE A 144 8.80 -21.01 4.44
N TYR A 145 9.22 -19.90 5.07
CA TYR A 145 8.43 -19.13 6.00
C TYR A 145 8.80 -17.64 5.91
N LEU A 146 7.78 -16.79 6.04
CA LEU A 146 7.97 -15.35 6.17
C LEU A 146 7.11 -14.82 7.32
N GLU A 147 7.66 -13.94 8.11
CA GLU A 147 6.93 -13.19 9.12
C GLU A 147 7.15 -11.70 8.91
N ALA A 148 6.06 -10.93 8.99
CA ALA A 148 6.11 -9.48 8.87
C ALA A 148 5.18 -8.80 9.87
N GLU A 149 5.48 -7.53 10.18
CA GLU A 149 4.71 -6.71 11.10
C GLU A 149 4.52 -5.31 10.50
N TYR A 150 3.26 -4.83 10.53
CA TYR A 150 2.93 -3.43 10.27
C TYR A 150 2.21 -2.85 11.49
N ILE A 151 2.98 -2.19 12.36
CA ILE A 151 2.49 -1.58 13.60
C ILE A 151 2.62 -0.07 13.50
N HIS A 152 1.50 0.60 13.27
CA HIS A 152 1.42 2.03 13.00
C HIS A 152 0.37 2.69 13.88
N ASP A 153 0.77 3.51 14.83
CA ASP A 153 -0.19 4.26 15.64
C ASP A 153 -0.94 5.29 14.76
N CYS A 154 -2.19 4.99 14.51
CA CYS A 154 -3.11 5.81 13.72
C CYS A 154 -4.25 6.41 14.55
N ARG A 155 -4.17 6.39 15.89
CA ARG A 155 -5.24 6.90 16.77
C ARG A 155 -5.63 8.33 16.42
N ASP A 156 -4.66 9.21 16.20
CA ASP A 156 -4.92 10.61 15.77
C ASP A 156 -5.64 10.72 14.42
N LEU A 157 -5.58 9.66 13.59
CA LEU A 157 -6.28 9.61 12.30
C LEU A 157 -7.69 9.01 12.42
N MET A 158 -8.03 8.42 13.56
CA MET A 158 -9.32 7.78 13.81
C MET A 158 -10.33 8.73 14.47
N HIS A 159 -9.82 9.74 15.20
CA HIS A 159 -10.61 10.73 15.91
C HIS A 159 -10.78 12.02 15.09
N ASP A 160 -11.89 12.72 15.32
CA ASP A 160 -12.18 14.10 14.89
C ASP A 160 -11.95 14.38 13.38
N ARG A 161 -12.08 13.35 12.54
CA ARG A 161 -11.90 13.47 11.09
C ARG A 161 -13.16 13.03 10.36
N PHE A 162 -14.01 13.99 10.10
CA PHE A 162 -15.14 13.79 9.20
C PHE A 162 -14.64 13.41 7.81
N ASP A 163 -15.09 12.25 7.30
CA ASP A 163 -14.74 11.75 5.97
C ASP A 163 -15.89 11.84 4.95
N GLY A 164 -17.08 12.21 5.40
CA GLY A 164 -18.27 12.36 4.56
C GLY A 164 -18.85 11.06 4.04
N ILE A 165 -18.34 9.92 4.45
CA ILE A 165 -18.63 8.59 3.88
C ILE A 165 -19.05 7.60 4.95
N THR A 166 -18.32 7.52 6.06
CA THR A 166 -18.61 6.58 7.15
C THR A 166 -19.87 7.03 7.89
N PRO A 167 -20.91 6.18 7.99
CA PRO A 167 -22.08 6.48 8.82
C PRO A 167 -21.67 6.80 10.25
N GLY A 168 -22.10 7.94 10.77
CA GLY A 168 -21.76 8.41 12.12
C GLY A 168 -20.42 9.14 12.22
N SER A 169 -19.72 9.37 11.13
CA SER A 169 -18.46 10.13 11.14
C SER A 169 -18.61 11.58 11.62
N GLU A 170 -19.81 12.13 11.53
CA GLU A 170 -20.17 13.42 12.13
C GLU A 170 -20.06 13.44 13.67
N THR A 171 -19.97 12.28 14.30
CA THR A 171 -19.80 12.13 15.75
C THR A 171 -18.35 11.96 16.19
N GLY A 172 -17.38 12.17 15.28
CA GLY A 172 -15.96 12.18 15.60
C GLY A 172 -15.19 10.91 15.29
N THR A 173 -15.79 9.95 14.57
CA THR A 173 -15.10 8.74 14.08
C THR A 173 -15.10 8.70 12.56
N ASN A 174 -14.17 7.94 11.98
CA ASN A 174 -14.11 7.73 10.53
C ASN A 174 -13.86 6.25 10.18
N TRP A 175 -13.78 5.97 8.88
CA TRP A 175 -13.63 4.61 8.37
C TRP A 175 -12.44 3.83 8.97
N ARG A 176 -11.37 4.51 9.41
CA ARG A 176 -10.21 3.88 10.04
C ARG A 176 -10.53 3.28 11.40
N ALA A 177 -11.42 3.89 12.15
CA ALA A 177 -11.83 3.41 13.47
C ALA A 177 -12.62 2.10 13.40
N VAL A 178 -13.38 1.91 12.31
CA VAL A 178 -14.24 0.72 12.12
C VAL A 178 -13.61 -0.34 11.23
N MET A 179 -12.53 -0.03 10.57
CA MET A 179 -11.83 -0.96 9.69
C MET A 179 -10.96 -1.93 10.50
N PRO A 180 -11.07 -3.26 10.28
CA PRO A 180 -10.12 -4.21 10.85
C PRO A 180 -8.69 -3.93 10.38
N PRO A 181 -7.69 -3.84 11.27
CA PRO A 181 -6.30 -3.56 10.90
C PRO A 181 -5.75 -4.50 9.81
N ILE A 182 -6.19 -5.77 9.81
CA ILE A 182 -5.72 -6.78 8.85
C ILE A 182 -6.01 -6.42 7.38
N HIS A 183 -6.93 -5.49 7.09
CA HIS A 183 -7.13 -5.01 5.72
C HIS A 183 -5.85 -4.39 5.13
N TYR A 184 -4.97 -3.86 5.98
CA TYR A 184 -3.65 -3.34 5.57
C TYR A 184 -2.54 -4.39 5.59
N CYS A 185 -2.85 -5.69 5.73
CA CYS A 185 -1.85 -6.74 5.58
C CYS A 185 -1.19 -6.72 4.19
N THR A 186 -1.80 -6.04 3.24
CA THR A 186 -1.29 -5.91 1.85
C THR A 186 0.12 -5.35 1.78
N HIS A 187 0.47 -4.42 2.68
CA HIS A 187 1.82 -3.85 2.76
C HIS A 187 2.92 -4.87 3.05
N ASP A 188 2.57 -5.98 3.69
CA ASP A 188 3.51 -7.06 3.99
C ASP A 188 3.22 -8.30 3.13
N LEU A 189 1.94 -8.58 2.86
CA LEU A 189 1.54 -9.75 2.07
C LEU A 189 1.91 -9.59 0.59
N GLY A 190 1.78 -8.38 0.02
CA GLY A 190 2.19 -8.10 -1.37
C GLY A 190 3.67 -8.45 -1.59
N PRO A 191 4.60 -7.81 -0.87
CA PRO A 191 6.01 -8.17 -0.91
C PRO A 191 6.30 -9.65 -0.63
N ALA A 192 5.63 -10.24 0.36
CA ALA A 192 5.81 -11.65 0.69
C ALA A 192 5.48 -12.60 -0.47
N LEU A 193 4.38 -12.32 -1.17
CA LEU A 193 3.95 -13.12 -2.31
C LEU A 193 4.88 -12.95 -3.52
N GLU A 194 5.40 -11.76 -3.74
CA GLU A 194 6.37 -11.46 -4.79
C GLU A 194 7.72 -12.13 -4.51
N ILE A 195 8.29 -11.95 -3.31
CA ILE A 195 9.55 -12.59 -2.89
C ILE A 195 9.46 -14.11 -2.97
N MET A 196 8.32 -14.68 -2.58
CA MET A 196 8.12 -16.13 -2.56
C MET A 196 7.64 -16.71 -3.91
N ASP A 197 7.34 -15.86 -4.89
CA ASP A 197 6.74 -16.25 -6.19
C ASP A 197 5.57 -17.24 -6.00
N THR A 198 4.51 -16.81 -5.30
CA THR A 198 3.41 -17.69 -4.92
C THR A 198 2.10 -16.91 -4.75
N ARG A 199 1.04 -17.62 -4.38
CA ARG A 199 -0.28 -17.06 -4.08
C ARG A 199 -0.87 -17.71 -2.83
N VAL A 200 -1.70 -16.98 -2.10
CA VAL A 200 -2.44 -17.53 -0.96
C VAL A 200 -3.51 -18.53 -1.41
N THR A 201 -3.61 -19.63 -0.67
CA THR A 201 -4.67 -20.63 -0.84
C THR A 201 -5.60 -20.72 0.37
N THR A 202 -5.09 -20.42 1.57
CA THR A 202 -5.87 -20.45 2.81
C THR A 202 -5.42 -19.30 3.70
N ALA A 203 -6.37 -18.66 4.36
CA ALA A 203 -6.12 -17.63 5.36
C ALA A 203 -6.92 -17.92 6.63
N CYS A 204 -6.32 -17.64 7.78
CA CYS A 204 -7.01 -17.57 9.06
C CYS A 204 -6.37 -16.48 9.91
N GLY A 205 -7.07 -16.03 10.96
CA GLY A 205 -6.56 -14.97 11.81
C GLY A 205 -7.28 -14.85 13.13
N MET A 206 -6.72 -14.01 13.99
CA MET A 206 -7.28 -13.65 15.29
C MET A 206 -7.00 -12.18 15.58
N ASN A 207 -7.85 -11.55 16.38
CA ASN A 207 -7.65 -10.19 16.85
C ASN A 207 -7.68 -10.10 18.37
N THR A 208 -7.20 -8.98 18.90
CA THR A 208 -7.15 -8.72 20.34
C THR A 208 -8.43 -8.08 20.88
N GLY A 209 -9.33 -7.65 20.00
CA GLY A 209 -10.38 -6.70 20.37
C GLY A 209 -9.83 -5.31 20.62
N SER A 210 -10.61 -4.46 21.28
CA SER A 210 -10.25 -3.08 21.65
C SER A 210 -9.86 -3.03 23.12
N ASN A 211 -8.61 -2.69 23.41
CA ASN A 211 -8.05 -2.60 24.76
C ASN A 211 -7.32 -1.28 25.00
N VAL A 212 -6.83 -0.63 23.93
CA VAL A 212 -6.04 0.61 24.03
C VAL A 212 -6.97 1.82 24.08
N ASP A 213 -7.92 1.89 23.15
CA ASP A 213 -8.92 2.95 23.08
C ASP A 213 -10.30 2.31 23.07
N THR A 214 -10.78 1.97 24.27
CA THR A 214 -12.06 1.24 24.44
C THR A 214 -13.27 2.08 24.09
N ASP A 215 -13.17 3.40 24.17
CA ASP A 215 -14.26 4.31 23.85
C ASP A 215 -14.45 4.39 22.32
N LEU A 216 -13.36 4.35 21.58
CA LEU A 216 -13.39 4.26 20.13
C LEU A 216 -13.83 2.89 19.62
N GLY A 217 -13.48 1.82 20.34
CA GLY A 217 -13.84 0.44 20.00
C GLY A 217 -13.04 -0.16 18.84
N ALA A 218 -11.99 0.53 18.37
CA ALA A 218 -11.14 0.03 17.29
C ALA A 218 -10.33 -1.20 17.74
N ILE A 219 -10.20 -2.19 16.86
CA ILE A 219 -9.35 -3.37 17.10
C ILE A 219 -7.89 -2.93 17.19
N ASP A 220 -7.17 -3.36 18.23
CA ASP A 220 -5.79 -2.93 18.43
C ASP A 220 -4.80 -3.62 17.50
N LEU A 221 -4.84 -4.97 17.48
CA LEU A 221 -3.93 -5.81 16.72
C LEU A 221 -4.67 -6.99 16.10
N GLU A 222 -4.27 -7.37 14.90
CA GLU A 222 -4.72 -8.59 14.24
C GLU A 222 -3.55 -9.37 13.67
N VAL A 223 -3.60 -10.69 13.83
CA VAL A 223 -2.63 -11.62 13.23
C VAL A 223 -3.32 -12.42 12.13
N GLY A 224 -2.69 -12.45 10.96
CA GLY A 224 -3.05 -13.31 9.83
C GLY A 224 -2.03 -14.41 9.62
N LEU A 225 -2.50 -15.63 9.35
CA LEU A 225 -1.71 -16.77 8.92
C LEU A 225 -2.20 -17.20 7.54
N PHE A 226 -1.27 -17.32 6.61
CA PHE A 226 -1.56 -17.61 5.21
C PHE A 226 -0.76 -18.84 4.76
N THR A 227 -1.45 -19.81 4.17
CA THR A 227 -0.81 -20.93 3.46
C THR A 227 -0.81 -20.61 1.97
N THR A 228 0.29 -20.90 1.31
CA THR A 228 0.48 -20.60 -0.10
C THR A 228 0.34 -21.84 -0.99
N ALA A 229 0.18 -21.64 -2.28
CA ALA A 229 0.08 -22.72 -3.29
C ALA A 229 1.34 -23.60 -3.34
N SER A 230 2.50 -23.07 -2.95
CA SER A 230 3.76 -23.81 -2.82
C SER A 230 3.94 -24.47 -1.45
N GLY A 231 2.92 -24.45 -0.57
CA GLY A 231 2.97 -25.04 0.77
C GLY A 231 3.75 -24.23 1.81
N ARG A 232 4.14 -23.01 1.48
CA ARG A 232 4.85 -22.08 2.38
C ARG A 232 3.88 -21.39 3.29
N VAL A 233 4.37 -20.87 4.42
CA VAL A 233 3.55 -20.18 5.42
C VAL A 233 4.03 -18.73 5.56
N ILE A 234 3.06 -17.80 5.61
CA ILE A 234 3.28 -16.39 5.89
C ILE A 234 2.49 -16.02 7.13
N LYS A 235 3.12 -15.29 8.06
CA LYS A 235 2.49 -14.69 9.23
C LYS A 235 2.62 -13.18 9.17
N ILE A 236 1.51 -12.47 9.38
CA ILE A 236 1.51 -11.01 9.40
C ILE A 236 0.79 -10.52 10.64
N LEU A 237 1.39 -9.56 11.35
CA LEU A 237 0.78 -8.84 12.45
C LEU A 237 0.55 -7.38 12.04
N VAL A 238 -0.70 -6.91 12.14
CA VAL A 238 -1.08 -5.53 11.81
C VAL A 238 -1.75 -4.87 13.00
N GLY A 239 -1.44 -3.60 13.26
CA GLY A 239 -2.08 -2.84 14.32
C GLY A 239 -2.00 -1.34 14.14
N PHE A 240 -3.10 -0.64 14.51
CA PHE A 240 -3.24 0.81 14.33
C PHE A 240 -3.53 1.57 15.62
N SER A 241 -3.71 0.87 16.74
CA SER A 241 -3.91 1.50 18.05
C SER A 241 -2.70 1.38 18.97
N VAL A 242 -1.67 0.64 18.55
CA VAL A 242 -0.47 0.39 19.35
C VAL A 242 0.71 1.16 18.77
N ALA A 243 1.42 1.89 19.64
CA ALA A 243 2.62 2.61 19.24
C ALA A 243 3.83 1.67 19.16
N ARG A 244 4.50 1.66 18.03
CA ARG A 244 5.81 1.05 17.85
C ARG A 244 6.70 2.00 17.08
N GLN A 245 7.57 2.71 17.78
CA GLN A 245 8.44 3.71 17.18
C GLN A 245 9.88 3.23 17.18
N PRO A 246 10.68 3.70 16.22
CA PRO A 246 10.39 4.55 15.08
C PRO A 246 10.06 3.78 13.78
N SER A 247 10.16 2.45 13.71
CA SER A 247 9.85 1.67 12.50
C SER A 247 8.48 1.02 12.58
N MET A 248 7.67 1.24 11.56
CA MET A 248 6.35 0.65 11.43
C MET A 248 6.41 -0.78 10.90
N HIS A 249 7.39 -1.07 10.04
CA HIS A 249 7.52 -2.35 9.34
C HIS A 249 8.72 -3.16 9.83
N TRP A 250 8.55 -4.46 9.86
CA TRP A 250 9.60 -5.43 10.08
C TRP A 250 9.29 -6.69 9.28
N MET A 251 10.34 -7.37 8.78
CA MET A 251 10.19 -8.60 8.03
C MET A 251 11.38 -9.53 8.28
N VAL A 252 11.09 -10.84 8.37
CA VAL A 252 12.07 -11.92 8.33
C VAL A 252 11.63 -13.00 7.35
N ILE A 253 12.59 -13.55 6.62
CA ILE A 253 12.39 -14.62 5.65
C ILE A 253 13.32 -15.77 6.02
N TYR A 254 12.76 -16.96 6.21
CA TYR A 254 13.53 -18.19 6.41
C TYR A 254 13.49 -19.02 5.14
N GLY A 255 14.66 -19.41 4.69
CA GLY A 255 14.86 -20.35 3.58
C GLY A 255 15.40 -21.69 4.07
N THR A 256 15.61 -22.61 3.16
CA THR A 256 16.16 -23.95 3.47
C THR A 256 17.63 -23.93 3.87
N GLU A 257 18.36 -22.84 3.55
CA GLU A 257 19.81 -22.72 3.76
C GLU A 257 20.20 -21.43 4.51
N GLY A 258 19.21 -20.65 5.00
CA GLY A 258 19.50 -19.42 5.72
C GLY A 258 18.27 -18.55 5.99
N TYR A 259 18.54 -17.31 6.40
CA TYR A 259 17.49 -16.33 6.63
C TYR A 259 17.95 -14.91 6.28
N ILE A 260 16.97 -14.03 6.05
CA ILE A 260 17.13 -12.57 5.89
C ILE A 260 16.23 -11.90 6.91
N GLU A 261 16.73 -10.91 7.65
CA GLU A 261 15.95 -10.18 8.64
C GLU A 261 16.22 -8.68 8.57
N GLY A 262 15.15 -7.88 8.63
CA GLY A 262 15.21 -6.42 8.77
C GLY A 262 15.45 -5.98 10.20
N PRO A 263 15.80 -4.70 10.42
CA PRO A 263 16.06 -4.17 11.76
C PRO A 263 14.77 -4.14 12.60
N ARG A 264 14.69 -5.01 13.62
CA ARG A 264 13.52 -5.11 14.51
C ARG A 264 13.40 -4.00 15.54
N SER A 265 14.53 -3.34 15.86
CA SER A 265 14.58 -2.32 16.92
C SER A 265 13.88 -1.00 16.56
N GLY A 266 13.29 -0.90 15.38
CA GLY A 266 12.59 0.28 14.92
C GLY A 266 13.48 1.49 14.61
N ARG A 267 14.80 1.38 14.68
CA ARG A 267 15.73 2.38 14.15
C ARG A 267 16.17 1.97 12.76
N PRO A 268 16.47 2.94 11.87
CA PRO A 268 17.28 2.60 10.72
C PRO A 268 18.51 1.84 11.19
N GLY A 269 18.64 0.61 10.75
CA GLY A 269 19.68 -0.29 11.20
C GLY A 269 20.03 -1.28 10.08
N PRO A 270 21.10 -2.04 10.28
CA PRO A 270 21.50 -3.00 9.27
C PRO A 270 20.44 -4.09 9.10
N HIS A 271 20.22 -4.46 7.85
CA HIS A 271 19.56 -5.68 7.48
C HIS A 271 20.59 -6.81 7.51
N HIS A 272 20.18 -8.00 7.92
CA HIS A 272 21.09 -9.11 8.12
C HIS A 272 20.69 -10.32 7.29
N MET A 273 21.69 -11.09 6.88
CA MET A 273 21.54 -12.43 6.28
C MET A 273 22.49 -13.40 6.95
N TRP A 274 22.03 -14.60 7.21
CA TRP A 274 22.88 -15.74 7.49
C TRP A 274 22.57 -16.85 6.48
N THR A 275 23.60 -17.55 5.99
CA THR A 275 23.43 -18.60 4.99
C THR A 275 24.49 -19.69 5.13
N GLU A 276 24.10 -20.93 4.86
CA GLU A 276 24.99 -22.09 4.76
C GLU A 276 25.87 -22.04 3.51
N CYS A 277 25.50 -21.24 2.50
CA CYS A 277 26.27 -21.07 1.26
C CYS A 277 27.65 -20.44 1.48
N ILE A 278 27.86 -19.74 2.60
CA ILE A 278 29.15 -19.15 2.98
C ILE A 278 29.85 -20.07 4.00
N PRO A 279 30.92 -20.76 3.60
CA PRO A 279 31.62 -21.67 4.51
C PRO A 279 32.14 -20.96 5.76
N ASN A 280 31.94 -21.59 6.93
CA ASN A 280 32.40 -21.10 8.24
C ASN A 280 31.79 -19.77 8.69
N LEU A 281 30.64 -19.37 8.15
CA LEU A 281 29.90 -18.20 8.61
C LEU A 281 29.35 -18.48 10.03
N THR A 282 29.83 -17.77 11.04
CA THR A 282 29.46 -17.97 12.46
C THR A 282 28.52 -16.91 12.99
N ALA A 283 28.29 -15.83 12.23
CA ALA A 283 27.40 -14.73 12.59
C ALA A 283 26.72 -14.18 11.32
N PRO A 284 25.52 -13.58 11.44
CA PRO A 284 24.89 -12.91 10.31
C PRO A 284 25.79 -11.82 9.72
N ILE A 285 25.74 -11.66 8.42
CA ILE A 285 26.40 -10.57 7.70
C ILE A 285 25.41 -9.43 7.48
N GLU A 286 25.92 -8.21 7.44
CA GLU A 286 25.14 -7.04 7.09
C GLU A 286 24.88 -7.01 5.58
N ILE A 287 23.61 -6.78 5.19
CA ILE A 287 23.20 -6.61 3.80
C ILE A 287 23.18 -5.14 3.49
N PRO A 288 23.91 -4.65 2.48
CA PRO A 288 23.79 -3.28 2.03
C PRO A 288 22.43 -3.07 1.35
N VAL A 289 21.58 -2.31 1.98
CA VAL A 289 20.30 -1.88 1.41
C VAL A 289 20.43 -0.41 1.04
N GLY A 290 20.26 -0.11 -0.24
CA GLY A 290 20.28 1.26 -0.74
C GLY A 290 19.11 2.08 -0.17
N SER A 291 19.29 3.37 -0.03
CA SER A 291 18.21 4.29 0.36
C SER A 291 17.31 4.64 -0.83
N SER A 292 17.69 4.28 -2.05
CA SER A 292 16.96 4.52 -3.30
C SER A 292 17.43 3.54 -4.37
N HIS A 293 16.59 3.24 -5.35
CA HIS A 293 17.03 2.57 -6.57
C HIS A 293 18.15 3.38 -7.24
N SER A 294 19.24 2.73 -7.62
CA SER A 294 20.36 3.37 -8.29
C SER A 294 19.99 3.95 -9.67
N SER A 295 18.86 3.52 -10.23
CA SER A 295 18.28 4.00 -11.49
C SER A 295 17.17 5.04 -11.29
N ALA A 296 16.89 5.46 -10.07
CA ALA A 296 15.85 6.43 -9.80
C ALA A 296 16.20 7.78 -10.45
N PRO A 297 15.28 8.38 -11.21
CA PRO A 297 15.53 9.71 -11.77
C PRO A 297 15.55 10.78 -10.66
N PRO A 298 16.11 11.97 -10.94
CA PRO A 298 16.22 13.06 -9.96
C PRO A 298 14.90 13.45 -9.31
N GLU A 299 13.79 13.26 -10.02
CA GLU A 299 12.43 13.56 -9.55
C GLU A 299 11.96 12.62 -8.42
N ALA A 300 12.51 11.43 -8.35
CA ALA A 300 12.23 10.45 -7.30
C ALA A 300 13.08 10.70 -6.05
N THR A 301 13.09 11.93 -5.53
CA THR A 301 13.97 12.34 -4.43
C THR A 301 13.49 11.83 -3.06
N PRO A 302 14.42 11.53 -2.12
CA PRO A 302 14.07 11.28 -0.72
C PRO A 302 13.34 12.48 -0.10
N GLY A 303 12.17 12.25 0.50
CA GLY A 303 11.34 13.29 1.10
C GLY A 303 10.23 13.85 0.18
N GLY A 304 10.24 13.49 -1.10
CA GLY A 304 9.09 13.61 -2.00
C GLY A 304 8.16 12.41 -1.84
N PRO A 305 7.38 12.05 -2.88
CA PRO A 305 6.57 10.82 -2.88
C PRO A 305 7.41 9.56 -2.72
N GLY A 306 8.72 9.68 -2.77
CA GLY A 306 9.70 8.62 -2.64
C GLY A 306 9.90 7.82 -3.92
N THR A 307 11.02 7.14 -4.01
CA THR A 307 11.38 6.28 -5.15
C THR A 307 10.32 5.20 -5.39
N SER A 308 9.76 4.62 -4.32
CA SER A 308 8.73 3.59 -4.44
C SER A 308 7.45 4.10 -5.12
N ALA A 309 6.99 5.31 -4.78
CA ALA A 309 5.82 5.90 -5.42
C ALA A 309 6.09 6.24 -6.90
N TYR A 310 7.28 6.72 -7.23
CA TYR A 310 7.66 7.00 -8.61
C TYR A 310 7.64 5.75 -9.50
N TYR A 311 8.25 4.65 -9.04
CA TYR A 311 8.27 3.40 -9.83
C TYR A 311 6.93 2.68 -9.89
N MET A 312 6.03 2.99 -8.98
CA MET A 312 4.67 2.47 -9.00
C MET A 312 3.80 3.19 -10.04
N CYS A 313 4.03 4.48 -10.28
CA CYS A 313 3.32 5.29 -11.25
C CYS A 313 3.95 5.17 -12.64
#